data_1d4fc781857fb30c37134b165965ff48
#
_entry.id   1d4fc781857fb30c37134b165965ff48
#
_cell.length_a   1.000
_cell.length_b   1.000
_cell.length_c   1.000
_cell.angle_alpha   90.00
_cell.angle_beta   90.00
_cell.angle_gamma   90.00
#
_symmetry.space_group_name_H-M   'P 1'
#
loop_
_entity.id
_entity.type
_entity.pdbx_description
1 polymer ?
#
loop_
_entity_poly.entity_id
_entity_poly.type
_entity_poly.pdbx_seq_one_letter_code
_entity_poly.pdbx_strand_id
1 'polypeptide(L)'
;MLTACGSTAPQTAAQSGSENAEDTEVVGEPSETVSGEASETVSDLASGTEDDSAAGASDTSDTDGFVVSNGTTVQSSDNSSSAQNSQESPVVYFTDDISPEGLVAVYEALGWTPTGKVAVKLSTGEPPASNYLDPALIKDLVQSLDATIVECNTAYGGMRAATAENYQVAEDHGFTQIADFQILDEDSYMEIPVNGGNRLTGDLVGAAFDDYDSYVILSHFKGHAMAGYGGAIKNSSIGLASSRGKVRIHSGGTSDTRWHDELHTEFLECMAEANKGVADYLGDRIIYINVLNRISIDCDCDGHPAEPDIHDIGIVASFDPVAADQACIDLVWDAEGSESLRDRINELDGLHTLEYAEQIGLGSRIYQLVNIK
;
A
#
# COMPACT_ATOMS: atom_id res chain seq x y z
N MET A 1 40.32 -57.26 16.66
CA MET A 1 41.09 -56.79 17.81
C MET A 1 40.38 -55.54 18.21
N LEU A 2 39.48 -55.55 19.17
CA LEU A 2 39.68 -55.33 20.61
C LEU A 2 40.12 -53.90 20.85
N THR A 3 39.46 -53.01 21.59
CA THR A 3 38.66 -52.99 22.83
C THR A 3 38.13 -51.57 22.98
N ALA A 4 36.92 -51.21 23.23
CA ALA A 4 36.06 -51.12 24.39
C ALA A 4 36.67 -50.51 25.66
N CYS A 5 35.94 -49.55 26.21
CA CYS A 5 35.72 -49.11 27.60
C CYS A 5 35.52 -47.60 27.61
N GLY A 6 34.51 -46.92 28.11
CA GLY A 6 33.50 -47.27 29.10
C GLY A 6 33.57 -46.26 30.27
N SER A 7 32.38 -45.74 30.65
CA SER A 7 32.01 -45.34 32.01
C SER A 7 32.47 -43.94 32.48
N THR A 8 31.78 -43.07 33.17
CA THR A 8 30.52 -43.07 33.96
C THR A 8 30.28 -41.61 34.42
N ALA A 9 29.02 -41.23 34.56
CA ALA A 9 28.60 -40.04 35.32
C ALA A 9 28.75 -40.27 36.83
N PRO A 10 28.68 -39.22 37.65
CA PRO A 10 27.67 -39.28 38.69
C PRO A 10 26.79 -38.02 38.87
N GLN A 11 25.56 -38.29 39.22
CA GLN A 11 24.63 -37.46 39.93
C GLN A 11 25.00 -37.31 41.39
N THR A 12 24.66 -36.16 42.00
CA THR A 12 24.15 -35.98 43.40
C THR A 12 23.65 -34.56 43.51
N ALA A 13 22.37 -34.29 43.70
CA ALA A 13 21.48 -34.38 44.83
C ALA A 13 21.51 -33.15 45.75
N ALA A 14 20.42 -32.42 45.67
CA ALA A 14 19.50 -31.78 46.60
C ALA A 14 19.93 -31.35 48.01
N GLN A 15 19.49 -30.16 48.40
CA GLN A 15 18.77 -29.80 49.66
C GLN A 15 18.61 -28.27 49.71
N SER A 16 17.41 -27.66 49.70
CA SER A 16 16.37 -27.45 50.71
C SER A 16 16.69 -26.38 51.74
N GLY A 17 15.82 -25.39 51.87
CA GLY A 17 15.68 -24.38 52.93
C GLY A 17 14.90 -23.20 52.34
N SER A 18 13.64 -23.06 52.45
CA SER A 18 12.55 -22.74 53.37
C SER A 18 12.67 -21.37 54.05
N GLU A 19 11.47 -20.68 53.96
CA GLU A 19 10.92 -19.65 54.83
C GLU A 19 11.39 -18.21 54.60
N ASN A 20 10.58 -17.18 54.48
CA ASN A 20 9.28 -16.88 55.08
C ASN A 20 8.49 -15.87 54.26
N ALA A 21 7.19 -15.97 54.39
CA ALA A 21 6.16 -15.05 53.96
C ALA A 21 6.14 -13.79 54.84
N GLU A 22 5.71 -12.68 54.28
CA GLU A 22 4.88 -11.73 55.00
C GLU A 22 3.85 -11.10 54.05
N ASP A 23 2.62 -11.32 54.44
CA ASP A 23 1.35 -10.73 53.97
C ASP A 23 1.33 -9.21 54.12
N THR A 24 0.70 -8.51 53.16
CA THR A 24 -0.20 -7.42 53.47
C THR A 24 -1.29 -7.33 52.41
N GLU A 25 -2.47 -7.73 52.83
CA GLU A 25 -3.78 -7.32 52.29
C GLU A 25 -3.92 -5.80 52.31
N VAL A 26 -4.76 -5.26 51.39
CA VAL A 26 -5.98 -4.45 51.70
C VAL A 26 -6.55 -3.92 50.38
N VAL A 27 -7.63 -4.46 49.93
CA VAL A 27 -9.03 -3.97 49.94
C VAL A 27 -9.30 -2.68 49.16
N GLY A 28 -10.19 -2.79 48.18
CA GLY A 28 -11.32 -1.93 48.01
C GLY A 28 -11.68 -1.56 46.59
N GLU A 29 -12.59 -2.30 45.94
CA GLU A 29 -13.57 -1.72 45.00
C GLU A 29 -14.56 -0.82 45.78
N PRO A 30 -15.30 0.09 45.12
CA PRO A 30 -16.44 -0.33 44.32
C PRO A 30 -16.75 0.50 43.05
N SER A 31 -17.48 -0.15 42.21
CA SER A 31 -18.31 0.29 41.08
C SER A 31 -19.25 1.47 41.42
N GLU A 32 -19.44 2.39 40.49
CA GLU A 32 -20.73 3.05 40.31
C GLU A 32 -21.07 3.24 38.83
N THR A 33 -22.13 2.56 38.46
CA THR A 33 -22.94 2.76 37.27
C THR A 33 -23.79 4.01 37.44
N VAL A 34 -23.84 4.89 36.45
CA VAL A 34 -24.95 5.82 36.27
C VAL A 34 -25.43 5.77 34.85
N SER A 35 -26.59 5.21 34.70
CA SER A 35 -27.52 5.33 33.58
C SER A 35 -28.23 6.68 33.64
N GLY A 36 -28.45 7.32 32.51
CA GLY A 36 -29.31 8.49 32.41
C GLY A 36 -29.79 8.70 30.99
N GLU A 37 -31.05 8.33 30.78
CA GLU A 37 -31.82 8.48 29.54
C GLU A 37 -32.20 9.93 29.23
N ALA A 38 -32.29 10.16 27.91
CA ALA A 38 -33.30 10.90 27.14
C ALA A 38 -33.81 12.28 27.59
N SER A 39 -33.85 13.21 26.68
CA SER A 39 -35.09 13.91 26.34
C SER A 39 -34.90 14.76 25.07
N GLU A 40 -35.79 14.52 24.13
CA GLU A 40 -36.14 15.30 22.96
C GLU A 40 -36.54 16.73 23.32
N THR A 41 -36.28 17.69 22.42
CA THR A 41 -37.37 18.65 22.06
C THR A 41 -37.10 19.25 20.69
N VAL A 42 -38.06 19.05 19.84
CA VAL A 42 -38.32 19.70 18.53
C VAL A 42 -38.80 21.13 18.79
N SER A 43 -38.40 22.07 17.95
CA SER A 43 -39.32 23.17 17.57
C SER A 43 -38.92 23.76 16.22
N ASP A 44 -39.84 23.57 15.29
CA ASP A 44 -40.09 24.32 14.08
C ASP A 44 -40.02 25.82 14.25
N LEU A 45 -39.62 26.52 13.22
CA LEU A 45 -40.41 27.63 12.66
C LEU A 45 -39.98 27.99 11.24
N ALA A 46 -40.98 28.06 10.44
CA ALA A 46 -41.00 28.25 8.99
C ALA A 46 -41.02 29.73 8.57
N SER A 47 -40.91 29.87 7.25
CA SER A 47 -41.45 30.88 6.33
C SER A 47 -40.62 32.16 6.14
N GLY A 48 -40.34 32.43 4.90
CA GLY A 48 -41.08 33.15 3.96
C GLY A 48 -40.25 33.78 2.84
N THR A 49 -40.67 33.44 1.65
CA THR A 49 -40.98 34.22 0.44
C THR A 49 -39.89 35.00 -0.28
N GLU A 50 -39.64 34.51 -1.52
CA GLU A 50 -39.82 35.15 -2.84
C GLU A 50 -39.22 36.58 -3.05
N ASP A 51 -38.38 36.76 -4.06
CA ASP A 51 -38.76 37.12 -5.42
C ASP A 51 -37.53 37.42 -6.32
N ASP A 52 -37.55 36.79 -7.46
CA ASP A 52 -37.35 37.24 -8.84
C ASP A 52 -36.22 38.23 -9.22
N SER A 53 -35.33 37.80 -10.12
CA SER A 53 -35.24 38.25 -11.53
C SER A 53 -33.92 37.90 -12.22
N ALA A 54 -34.11 37.12 -13.21
CA ALA A 54 -33.52 36.97 -14.56
C ALA A 54 -32.17 37.61 -14.95
N ALA A 55 -31.46 36.78 -15.68
CA ALA A 55 -30.78 36.95 -16.96
C ALA A 55 -29.25 37.01 -16.94
N GLY A 56 -28.68 36.08 -17.70
CA GLY A 56 -27.35 36.18 -18.27
C GLY A 56 -26.65 34.84 -18.48
N ALA A 57 -27.01 34.15 -19.55
CA ALA A 57 -26.31 32.98 -20.04
C ALA A 57 -24.88 33.33 -20.47
N SER A 58 -23.90 32.53 -20.08
CA SER A 58 -22.83 32.08 -20.97
C SER A 58 -22.27 30.75 -20.51
N ASP A 59 -22.65 29.78 -21.26
CA ASP A 59 -22.14 28.44 -21.38
C ASP A 59 -20.66 28.49 -21.77
N THR A 60 -19.79 27.91 -20.98
CA THR A 60 -18.54 27.31 -21.42
C THR A 60 -18.26 26.12 -20.54
N SER A 61 -18.83 24.99 -20.95
CA SER A 61 -18.40 23.68 -20.51
C SER A 61 -17.06 23.38 -21.17
N ASP A 62 -15.97 23.53 -20.46
CA ASP A 62 -14.72 22.88 -20.80
C ASP A 62 -14.76 21.46 -20.21
N THR A 63 -15.26 20.56 -21.02
CA THR A 63 -15.00 19.13 -20.89
C THR A 63 -13.65 18.89 -21.54
N ASP A 64 -12.59 18.82 -20.74
CA ASP A 64 -11.33 18.24 -21.19
C ASP A 64 -11.56 16.76 -21.50
N GLY A 65 -11.75 16.50 -22.79
CA GLY A 65 -11.88 15.17 -23.34
C GLY A 65 -10.55 14.44 -23.28
N PHE A 66 -10.49 13.43 -22.47
CA PHE A 66 -9.42 12.44 -22.43
C PHE A 66 -9.37 11.70 -23.78
N VAL A 67 -8.31 11.88 -24.54
CA VAL A 67 -8.12 11.19 -25.82
C VAL A 67 -7.31 9.93 -25.58
N VAL A 68 -7.98 8.78 -25.53
CA VAL A 68 -7.35 7.48 -25.69
C VAL A 68 -6.98 7.33 -27.18
N SER A 69 -5.74 7.54 -27.54
CA SER A 69 -5.32 7.33 -28.93
C SER A 69 -4.92 5.88 -29.14
N ASN A 70 -5.80 5.11 -29.79
CA ASN A 70 -5.43 3.89 -30.49
C ASN A 70 -4.42 4.22 -31.57
N GLY A 71 -3.28 3.50 -31.58
CA GLY A 71 -2.15 3.71 -32.47
C GLY A 71 -2.53 3.92 -33.92
N THR A 72 -2.28 5.13 -34.42
CA THR A 72 -2.10 5.40 -35.87
C THR A 72 -1.14 6.58 -35.98
N THR A 73 0.02 6.30 -36.53
CA THR A 73 1.06 7.27 -36.87
C THR A 73 0.55 8.21 -37.96
N VAL A 74 0.47 9.50 -37.68
CA VAL A 74 0.39 10.54 -38.72
C VAL A 74 1.57 11.48 -38.55
N GLN A 75 2.50 11.41 -39.51
CA GLN A 75 3.54 12.42 -39.67
C GLN A 75 2.92 13.70 -40.26
N SER A 76 3.12 14.82 -39.60
CA SER A 76 3.11 16.12 -40.24
C SER A 76 4.25 16.96 -39.69
N SER A 77 5.12 17.32 -40.61
CA SER A 77 6.23 18.22 -40.43
C SER A 77 5.72 19.64 -40.26
N ASP A 78 6.07 20.30 -39.19
CA ASP A 78 6.44 21.73 -39.25
C ASP A 78 7.36 22.10 -38.08
N ASN A 79 8.41 22.78 -38.48
CA ASN A 79 9.64 23.09 -37.78
C ASN A 79 9.47 24.41 -37.01
N SER A 80 9.52 24.41 -35.69
CA SER A 80 9.94 25.57 -34.91
C SER A 80 10.57 25.11 -33.59
N SER A 81 11.84 25.41 -33.47
CA SER A 81 12.75 25.08 -32.38
C SER A 81 12.34 25.71 -31.05
N SER A 82 11.90 24.88 -30.12
CA SER A 82 12.18 25.04 -28.70
C SER A 82 12.60 23.64 -28.21
N ALA A 83 13.80 23.53 -27.68
CA ALA A 83 14.30 22.28 -27.10
C ALA A 83 13.47 21.96 -25.83
N GLN A 84 12.31 21.36 -26.02
CA GLN A 84 11.66 20.56 -24.98
C GLN A 84 12.33 19.21 -25.04
N ASN A 85 12.97 18.85 -23.94
CA ASN A 85 13.42 17.49 -23.67
C ASN A 85 12.16 16.63 -23.75
N SER A 86 11.93 15.96 -24.86
CA SER A 86 10.85 14.98 -25.00
C SER A 86 11.27 13.73 -24.21
N GLN A 87 11.04 13.77 -22.91
CA GLN A 87 11.03 12.56 -22.11
C GLN A 87 9.84 11.75 -22.61
N GLU A 88 10.09 10.58 -23.19
CA GLU A 88 9.02 9.69 -23.64
C GLU A 88 8.13 9.37 -22.44
N SER A 89 6.81 9.40 -22.65
CA SER A 89 5.87 9.06 -21.59
C SER A 89 6.11 7.62 -21.11
N PRO A 90 6.03 7.34 -19.80
CA PRO A 90 6.18 5.99 -19.28
C PRO A 90 5.16 5.04 -19.89
N VAL A 91 5.58 3.78 -20.07
CA VAL A 91 4.72 2.72 -20.59
C VAL A 91 4.10 1.98 -19.41
N VAL A 92 2.79 1.75 -19.51
CA VAL A 92 2.02 0.87 -18.62
C VAL A 92 1.52 -0.30 -19.45
N TYR A 93 1.94 -1.51 -19.09
CA TYR A 93 1.42 -2.74 -19.70
C TYR A 93 0.16 -3.17 -18.95
N PHE A 94 -0.85 -3.64 -19.70
CA PHE A 94 -2.13 -4.08 -19.18
C PHE A 94 -2.57 -5.39 -19.77
N THR A 95 -3.17 -6.25 -18.96
CA THR A 95 -3.93 -7.43 -19.39
C THR A 95 -5.24 -7.53 -18.60
N ASP A 96 -6.31 -7.99 -19.24
CA ASP A 96 -7.57 -8.37 -18.59
C ASP A 96 -7.56 -9.83 -18.09
N ASP A 97 -6.50 -10.57 -18.36
CA ASP A 97 -6.30 -11.93 -17.84
C ASP A 97 -5.75 -11.92 -16.41
N ILE A 98 -6.65 -12.08 -15.43
CA ILE A 98 -6.29 -12.20 -14.01
C ILE A 98 -6.07 -13.67 -13.66
N SER A 99 -5.02 -14.24 -14.22
CA SER A 99 -4.54 -15.59 -13.96
C SER A 99 -3.05 -15.57 -13.59
N PRO A 100 -2.48 -16.65 -13.06
CA PRO A 100 -1.03 -16.75 -12.86
C PRO A 100 -0.25 -16.48 -14.15
N GLU A 101 -0.76 -16.96 -15.29
CA GLU A 101 -0.18 -16.76 -16.61
C GLU A 101 -0.25 -15.29 -17.05
N GLY A 102 -1.39 -14.61 -16.82
CA GLY A 102 -1.56 -13.18 -17.12
C GLY A 102 -0.65 -12.30 -16.26
N LEU A 103 -0.47 -12.64 -14.99
CA LEU A 103 0.46 -11.94 -14.09
C LEU A 103 1.93 -12.10 -14.56
N VAL A 104 2.33 -13.29 -14.96
CA VAL A 104 3.68 -13.52 -15.52
C VAL A 104 3.83 -12.78 -16.85
N ALA A 105 2.82 -12.82 -17.72
CA ALA A 105 2.88 -12.14 -19.02
C ALA A 105 3.04 -10.61 -18.90
N VAL A 106 2.35 -9.96 -17.95
CA VAL A 106 2.50 -8.51 -17.76
C VAL A 106 3.87 -8.16 -17.17
N TYR A 107 4.42 -9.02 -16.30
CA TYR A 107 5.80 -8.91 -15.82
C TYR A 107 6.82 -9.05 -16.98
N GLU A 108 6.67 -10.07 -17.80
CA GLU A 108 7.59 -10.31 -18.95
C GLU A 108 7.54 -9.17 -19.97
N ALA A 109 6.38 -8.52 -20.14
CA ALA A 109 6.21 -7.38 -21.04
C ALA A 109 7.08 -6.17 -20.65
N LEU A 110 7.43 -6.02 -19.36
CA LEU A 110 8.36 -4.99 -18.89
C LEU A 110 9.78 -5.20 -19.46
N GLY A 111 10.15 -6.44 -19.80
CA GLY A 111 11.52 -6.75 -20.22
C GLY A 111 12.57 -6.53 -19.12
N TRP A 112 12.13 -6.47 -17.86
CA TRP A 112 12.99 -6.26 -16.71
C TRP A 112 13.63 -7.57 -16.25
N THR A 113 14.90 -7.49 -15.85
CA THR A 113 15.62 -8.61 -15.26
C THR A 113 16.17 -8.18 -13.90
N PRO A 114 15.69 -8.80 -12.80
CA PRO A 114 16.19 -8.45 -11.48
C PRO A 114 17.64 -8.88 -11.30
N THR A 115 18.32 -8.25 -10.37
CA THR A 115 19.67 -8.59 -9.94
C THR A 115 19.67 -9.06 -8.51
N GLY A 116 20.55 -10.00 -8.17
CA GLY A 116 20.77 -10.47 -6.81
C GLY A 116 19.54 -11.10 -6.14
N LYS A 117 19.33 -10.80 -4.86
CA LYS A 117 18.17 -11.25 -4.11
C LYS A 117 16.95 -10.41 -4.44
N VAL A 118 15.84 -11.07 -4.70
CA VAL A 118 14.58 -10.41 -5.09
C VAL A 118 13.58 -10.42 -3.95
N ALA A 119 13.03 -9.25 -3.64
CA ALA A 119 11.91 -9.09 -2.74
C ALA A 119 10.61 -8.85 -3.52
N VAL A 120 9.54 -9.56 -3.19
CA VAL A 120 8.18 -9.25 -3.61
C VAL A 120 7.43 -8.63 -2.45
N LYS A 121 7.17 -7.32 -2.52
CA LYS A 121 6.41 -6.59 -1.50
C LYS A 121 4.93 -6.62 -1.83
N LEU A 122 4.15 -7.18 -0.93
CA LEU A 122 2.69 -7.21 -1.01
C LEU A 122 2.05 -6.95 0.35
N SER A 123 0.73 -6.97 0.45
CA SER A 123 0.00 -6.98 1.71
C SER A 123 -0.54 -8.38 1.98
N THR A 124 -0.19 -8.96 3.12
CA THR A 124 -0.68 -10.29 3.53
C THR A 124 -2.13 -10.28 4.01
N GLY A 125 -2.69 -9.10 4.24
CA GLY A 125 -4.07 -8.95 4.68
C GLY A 125 -4.27 -9.09 6.18
N GLU A 126 -5.17 -8.30 6.76
CA GLU A 126 -5.54 -8.41 8.17
C GLU A 126 -6.60 -9.50 8.35
N PRO A 127 -6.42 -10.47 9.26
CA PRO A 127 -7.45 -11.47 9.51
C PRO A 127 -8.67 -10.83 10.22
N PRO A 128 -9.88 -11.46 10.17
CA PRO A 128 -10.11 -12.82 9.65
C PRO A 128 -10.52 -12.89 8.18
N ALA A 129 -10.83 -11.78 7.50
CA ALA A 129 -11.53 -11.86 6.22
C ALA A 129 -11.14 -10.78 5.19
N SER A 130 -9.94 -10.22 5.25
CA SER A 130 -9.50 -9.22 4.26
C SER A 130 -9.39 -9.79 2.83
N ASN A 131 -9.44 -8.88 1.83
CA ASN A 131 -9.47 -9.24 0.41
C ASN A 131 -8.07 -9.34 -0.22
N TYR A 132 -7.04 -9.78 0.51
CA TYR A 132 -5.65 -9.87 0.03
C TYR A 132 -5.52 -10.72 -1.25
N LEU A 133 -4.42 -10.55 -1.99
CA LEU A 133 -4.13 -11.33 -3.18
C LEU A 133 -3.98 -12.81 -2.85
N ASP A 134 -4.69 -13.66 -3.59
CA ASP A 134 -4.61 -15.11 -3.43
C ASP A 134 -3.17 -15.59 -3.72
N PRO A 135 -2.51 -16.31 -2.78
CA PRO A 135 -1.21 -16.92 -3.04
C PRO A 135 -1.17 -17.79 -4.31
N ALA A 136 -2.28 -18.44 -4.69
CA ALA A 136 -2.35 -19.21 -5.92
C ALA A 136 -2.19 -18.35 -7.19
N LEU A 137 -2.66 -17.11 -7.17
CA LEU A 137 -2.51 -16.18 -8.30
C LEU A 137 -1.06 -15.75 -8.49
N ILE A 138 -0.34 -15.52 -7.39
CA ILE A 138 0.99 -14.88 -7.43
C ILE A 138 2.16 -15.87 -7.43
N LYS A 139 1.87 -17.15 -7.15
CA LYS A 139 2.87 -18.19 -6.93
C LYS A 139 3.87 -18.32 -8.06
N ASP A 140 3.39 -18.39 -9.31
CA ASP A 140 4.24 -18.66 -10.46
C ASP A 140 5.22 -17.49 -10.71
N LEU A 141 4.76 -16.25 -10.54
CA LEU A 141 5.65 -15.08 -10.62
C LEU A 141 6.70 -15.13 -9.51
N VAL A 142 6.29 -15.28 -8.25
CA VAL A 142 7.20 -15.27 -7.09
C VAL A 142 8.27 -16.36 -7.21
N GLN A 143 7.86 -17.59 -7.60
CA GLN A 143 8.77 -18.71 -7.77
C GLN A 143 9.67 -18.58 -9.00
N SER A 144 9.20 -17.97 -10.08
CA SER A 144 10.04 -17.73 -11.27
C SER A 144 11.20 -16.77 -10.99
N LEU A 145 11.03 -15.90 -10.00
CA LEU A 145 12.02 -14.91 -9.56
C LEU A 145 12.93 -15.42 -8.43
N ASP A 146 12.69 -16.62 -7.90
CA ASP A 146 13.32 -17.12 -6.66
C ASP A 146 13.24 -16.07 -5.54
N ALA A 147 12.09 -15.42 -5.44
CA ALA A 147 11.90 -14.25 -4.59
C ALA A 147 11.43 -14.61 -3.19
N THR A 148 11.81 -13.76 -2.22
CA THR A 148 11.23 -13.73 -0.89
C THR A 148 10.06 -12.77 -0.86
N ILE A 149 8.93 -13.18 -0.29
CA ILE A 149 7.82 -12.27 0.01
C ILE A 149 8.18 -11.46 1.25
N VAL A 150 8.01 -10.13 1.18
CA VAL A 150 8.39 -9.25 2.27
C VAL A 150 7.24 -8.36 2.73
N GLU A 151 7.19 -8.11 4.03
CA GLU A 151 6.25 -7.20 4.70
C GLU A 151 6.98 -6.40 5.80
N CYS A 152 6.27 -5.41 6.37
CA CYS A 152 6.64 -4.77 7.63
C CYS A 152 5.48 -4.82 8.62
N ASN A 153 5.79 -4.75 9.91
CA ASN A 153 4.79 -4.66 10.96
C ASN A 153 3.90 -3.43 10.76
N THR A 154 2.62 -3.53 11.11
CA THR A 154 1.69 -2.41 11.05
C THR A 154 1.87 -1.47 12.25
N ALA A 155 1.37 -0.23 12.13
CA ALA A 155 1.43 0.77 13.20
C ALA A 155 0.08 0.96 13.92
N TYR A 156 -0.95 0.24 13.49
CA TYR A 156 -2.26 0.18 14.15
C TYR A 156 -2.39 -1.14 14.95
N GLY A 157 -3.39 -1.23 15.82
CA GLY A 157 -3.69 -2.48 16.53
C GLY A 157 -4.27 -3.52 15.56
N GLY A 158 -3.78 -4.73 15.63
CA GLY A 158 -4.18 -5.86 14.79
C GLY A 158 -3.15 -6.97 14.90
N MET A 159 -3.38 -8.09 14.21
CA MET A 159 -2.48 -9.23 14.31
C MET A 159 -1.14 -8.99 13.61
N ARG A 160 -1.09 -8.08 12.63
CA ARG A 160 0.16 -7.73 11.95
C ARG A 160 0.96 -6.63 12.64
N ALA A 161 0.57 -6.19 13.85
CA ALA A 161 1.30 -5.18 14.60
C ALA A 161 2.53 -5.73 15.34
N ALA A 162 2.55 -7.00 15.64
CA ALA A 162 3.69 -7.66 16.30
C ALA A 162 4.27 -8.75 15.39
N THR A 163 5.59 -8.85 15.36
CA THR A 163 6.34 -9.70 14.41
C THR A 163 5.89 -11.15 14.40
N ALA A 164 5.75 -11.77 15.59
CA ALA A 164 5.39 -13.19 15.68
C ALA A 164 3.98 -13.46 15.12
N GLU A 165 3.02 -12.59 15.43
CA GLU A 165 1.65 -12.68 14.93
C GLU A 165 1.58 -12.38 13.43
N ASN A 166 2.42 -11.45 12.92
CA ASN A 166 2.49 -11.12 11.51
C ASN A 166 3.05 -12.30 10.68
N TYR A 167 4.04 -13.03 11.19
CA TYR A 167 4.49 -14.30 10.60
C TYR A 167 3.37 -15.34 10.60
N GLN A 168 2.58 -15.44 11.68
CA GLN A 168 1.46 -16.36 11.76
C GLN A 168 0.38 -16.03 10.74
N VAL A 169 0.07 -14.74 10.53
CA VAL A 169 -0.86 -14.30 9.48
C VAL A 169 -0.37 -14.72 8.09
N ALA A 170 0.91 -14.55 7.80
CA ALA A 170 1.47 -14.97 6.51
C ALA A 170 1.38 -16.51 6.31
N GLU A 171 1.55 -17.30 7.38
CA GLU A 171 1.38 -18.76 7.36
C GLU A 171 -0.10 -19.13 7.16
N ASP A 172 -1.01 -18.56 7.96
CA ASP A 172 -2.45 -18.85 7.91
C ASP A 172 -3.06 -18.49 6.56
N HIS A 173 -2.59 -17.42 5.93
CA HIS A 173 -3.02 -16.96 4.61
C HIS A 173 -2.29 -17.67 3.45
N GLY A 174 -1.35 -18.59 3.74
CA GLY A 174 -0.72 -19.46 2.75
C GLY A 174 0.50 -18.90 2.02
N PHE A 175 0.97 -17.70 2.35
CA PHE A 175 2.12 -17.08 1.68
C PHE A 175 3.42 -17.86 1.91
N THR A 176 3.64 -18.39 3.13
CA THR A 176 4.82 -19.19 3.46
C THR A 176 4.85 -20.56 2.76
N GLN A 177 3.74 -20.97 2.13
CA GLN A 177 3.65 -22.22 1.36
C GLN A 177 4.16 -22.05 -0.08
N ILE A 178 4.28 -20.82 -0.56
CA ILE A 178 4.66 -20.53 -1.95
C ILE A 178 6.08 -19.96 -2.08
N ALA A 179 6.61 -19.31 -1.04
CA ALA A 179 7.94 -18.70 -1.01
C ALA A 179 8.44 -18.52 0.43
N ASP A 180 9.72 -18.18 0.58
CA ASP A 180 10.25 -17.63 1.83
C ASP A 180 9.54 -16.31 2.15
N PHE A 181 9.41 -16.01 3.45
CA PHE A 181 8.73 -14.82 3.94
C PHE A 181 9.57 -14.11 5.00
N GLN A 182 9.64 -12.78 4.93
CA GLN A 182 10.39 -11.97 5.91
C GLN A 182 9.67 -10.69 6.29
N ILE A 183 9.67 -10.38 7.59
CA ILE A 183 9.28 -9.07 8.11
C ILE A 183 10.52 -8.18 8.16
N LEU A 184 10.56 -7.15 7.31
CA LEU A 184 11.76 -6.33 7.12
C LEU A 184 12.16 -5.50 8.35
N ASP A 185 11.18 -5.17 9.21
CA ASP A 185 11.40 -4.41 10.44
C ASP A 185 11.32 -5.26 11.73
N GLU A 186 11.55 -6.58 11.62
CA GLU A 186 11.49 -7.49 12.77
C GLU A 186 12.48 -7.12 13.88
N ASP A 187 13.69 -6.70 13.52
CA ASP A 187 14.73 -6.32 14.47
C ASP A 187 14.79 -4.81 14.71
N SER A 188 14.67 -4.02 13.63
CA SER A 188 14.82 -2.56 13.68
C SER A 188 14.44 -1.91 12.35
N TYR A 189 14.79 -0.64 12.20
CA TYR A 189 14.61 0.15 10.98
C TYR A 189 15.91 0.83 10.57
N MET A 190 15.98 1.20 9.30
CA MET A 190 17.01 2.08 8.74
C MET A 190 16.34 3.32 8.13
N GLU A 191 17.11 4.39 7.99
CA GLU A 191 16.63 5.62 7.34
C GLU A 191 17.28 5.75 5.96
N ILE A 192 16.42 5.85 4.93
CA ILE A 192 16.85 6.18 3.56
C ILE A 192 16.53 7.65 3.25
N PRO A 193 17.37 8.35 2.45
CA PRO A 193 17.17 9.77 2.17
C PRO A 193 15.94 9.99 1.27
N VAL A 194 15.19 11.04 1.56
CA VAL A 194 14.15 11.58 0.67
C VAL A 194 14.64 12.89 0.06
N ASN A 195 15.05 12.84 -1.21
CA ASN A 195 15.61 14.00 -1.89
C ASN A 195 14.49 14.83 -2.54
N GLY A 196 14.43 16.10 -2.19
CA GLY A 196 13.42 17.04 -2.74
C GLY A 196 12.05 16.94 -2.09
N GLY A 197 11.92 16.22 -0.97
CA GLY A 197 10.70 16.22 -0.16
C GLY A 197 10.51 17.55 0.59
N ASN A 198 9.28 17.95 0.81
CA ASN A 198 8.92 19.13 1.59
C ASN A 198 8.54 18.76 3.03
N ARG A 199 8.16 17.51 3.27
CA ARG A 199 7.69 16.97 4.55
C ARG A 199 8.71 16.03 5.17
N LEU A 200 9.29 15.14 4.35
CA LEU A 200 10.24 14.13 4.77
C LEU A 200 11.64 14.47 4.27
N THR A 201 12.63 14.36 5.15
CA THR A 201 14.06 14.36 4.79
C THR A 201 14.62 12.95 4.68
N GLY A 202 13.89 11.97 5.25
CA GLY A 202 14.23 10.56 5.23
C GLY A 202 12.99 9.71 5.54
N ASP A 203 12.96 8.50 4.97
CA ASP A 203 11.97 7.49 5.26
C ASP A 203 12.55 6.38 6.14
N LEU A 204 11.79 5.89 7.10
CA LEU A 204 12.18 4.83 8.03
C LEU A 204 11.65 3.48 7.52
N VAL A 205 12.42 2.84 6.67
CA VAL A 205 12.11 1.49 6.16
C VAL A 205 12.55 0.40 7.13
N GLY A 206 12.09 -0.84 6.94
CA GLY A 206 12.58 -1.97 7.74
C GLY A 206 14.08 -2.16 7.55
N ALA A 207 14.83 -2.56 8.61
CA ALA A 207 16.28 -2.68 8.55
C ALA A 207 16.76 -3.70 7.50
N ALA A 208 15.98 -4.77 7.25
CA ALA A 208 16.30 -5.78 6.25
C ALA A 208 15.98 -5.33 4.80
N PHE A 209 15.54 -4.09 4.58
CA PHE A 209 15.30 -3.55 3.25
C PHE A 209 16.55 -3.61 2.35
N ASP A 210 17.72 -3.36 2.91
CA ASP A 210 19.00 -3.36 2.18
C ASP A 210 19.60 -4.78 1.98
N ASP A 211 18.94 -5.81 2.50
CA ASP A 211 19.32 -7.22 2.28
C ASP A 211 18.89 -7.74 0.90
N TYR A 212 18.09 -6.97 0.17
CA TYR A 212 17.56 -7.30 -1.16
C TYR A 212 18.08 -6.34 -2.23
N ASP A 213 18.45 -6.91 -3.35
CA ASP A 213 19.01 -6.17 -4.49
C ASP A 213 17.94 -5.63 -5.42
N SER A 214 16.80 -6.31 -5.53
CA SER A 214 15.70 -5.96 -6.45
C SER A 214 14.34 -6.11 -5.80
N TYR A 215 13.38 -5.25 -6.20
CA TYR A 215 12.05 -5.21 -5.64
C TYR A 215 10.95 -5.29 -6.71
N VAL A 216 9.97 -6.15 -6.49
CA VAL A 216 8.68 -6.14 -7.17
C VAL A 216 7.63 -5.65 -6.17
N ILE A 217 7.06 -4.48 -6.42
CA ILE A 217 5.94 -3.96 -5.63
C ILE A 217 4.66 -4.53 -6.24
N LEU A 218 4.17 -5.62 -5.66
CA LEU A 218 2.97 -6.33 -6.10
C LEU A 218 1.79 -5.91 -5.24
N SER A 219 0.94 -5.07 -5.80
CA SER A 219 -0.13 -4.41 -5.07
C SER A 219 -1.50 -4.96 -5.48
N HIS A 220 -2.33 -5.24 -4.51
CA HIS A 220 -3.76 -5.34 -4.71
C HIS A 220 -4.33 -3.91 -4.77
N PHE A 221 -4.92 -3.52 -5.91
CA PHE A 221 -5.51 -2.19 -6.06
C PHE A 221 -6.95 -2.18 -5.52
N LYS A 222 -7.26 -1.24 -4.62
CA LYS A 222 -8.54 -1.16 -3.90
C LYS A 222 -8.72 0.20 -3.24
N GLY A 223 -9.87 0.40 -2.60
CA GLY A 223 -10.11 1.56 -1.75
C GLY A 223 -9.25 1.58 -0.49
N HIS A 224 -9.24 2.72 0.18
CA HIS A 224 -8.56 2.91 1.46
C HIS A 224 -9.23 4.00 2.30
N ALA A 225 -9.38 3.74 3.60
CA ALA A 225 -10.11 4.61 4.52
C ALA A 225 -9.47 5.99 4.76
N MET A 226 -8.18 6.17 4.49
CA MET A 226 -7.48 7.45 4.67
C MET A 226 -6.92 8.00 3.35
N ALA A 227 -6.43 7.16 2.44
CA ALA A 227 -5.78 7.62 1.22
C ALA A 227 -6.71 7.63 -0.01
N GLY A 228 -8.01 7.31 0.17
CA GLY A 228 -8.94 7.14 -0.93
C GLY A 228 -8.76 5.81 -1.67
N TYR A 229 -7.55 5.47 -2.06
CA TYR A 229 -7.17 4.19 -2.66
C TYR A 229 -5.82 3.69 -2.17
N GLY A 230 -5.51 2.43 -2.47
CA GLY A 230 -4.21 1.82 -2.24
C GLY A 230 -3.74 1.08 -3.50
N GLY A 231 -2.59 1.48 -4.00
CA GLY A 231 -1.90 0.90 -5.16
C GLY A 231 -0.39 0.85 -4.95
N ALA A 232 0.38 1.03 -6.03
CA ALA A 232 1.84 0.96 -6.04
C ALA A 232 2.49 1.96 -5.08
N ILE A 233 2.06 3.24 -5.10
CA ILE A 233 2.64 4.28 -4.24
C ILE A 233 2.43 3.94 -2.77
N LYS A 234 1.21 3.53 -2.37
CA LYS A 234 0.94 3.16 -0.98
C LYS A 234 1.72 1.93 -0.55
N ASN A 235 1.81 0.90 -1.41
CA ASN A 235 2.49 -0.34 -1.07
C ASN A 235 4.00 -0.15 -0.94
N SER A 236 4.62 0.69 -1.76
CA SER A 236 6.06 0.99 -1.68
C SER A 236 6.41 2.03 -0.60
N SER A 237 5.51 2.95 -0.25
CA SER A 237 5.73 3.89 0.86
C SER A 237 5.34 3.27 2.21
N ILE A 238 4.04 3.25 2.53
CA ILE A 238 3.53 2.68 3.80
C ILE A 238 3.94 1.22 3.97
N GLY A 239 3.92 0.43 2.88
CA GLY A 239 4.20 -1.00 2.94
C GLY A 239 5.64 -1.32 3.32
N LEU A 240 6.64 -0.60 2.81
CA LEU A 240 8.06 -0.79 3.12
C LEU A 240 8.53 -0.03 4.36
N ALA A 241 7.79 1.00 4.79
CA ALA A 241 8.08 1.69 6.03
C ALA A 241 7.97 0.74 7.22
N SER A 242 8.91 0.82 8.16
CA SER A 242 8.79 0.18 9.47
C SER A 242 7.53 0.65 10.20
N SER A 243 7.12 -0.02 11.27
CA SER A 243 5.99 0.46 12.08
C SER A 243 6.16 1.92 12.51
N ARG A 244 7.40 2.32 12.83
CA ARG A 244 7.75 3.71 13.17
C ARG A 244 7.70 4.65 11.97
N GLY A 245 8.14 4.21 10.79
CA GLY A 245 8.05 4.94 9.53
C GLY A 245 6.61 5.19 9.12
N LYS A 246 5.75 4.17 9.30
CA LYS A 246 4.30 4.32 9.08
C LYS A 246 3.69 5.45 9.92
N VAL A 247 4.08 5.55 11.21
CA VAL A 247 3.64 6.67 12.06
C VAL A 247 4.14 8.00 11.52
N ARG A 248 5.41 8.07 11.08
CA ARG A 248 5.98 9.31 10.50
C ARG A 248 5.20 9.77 9.27
N ILE A 249 4.88 8.85 8.35
CA ILE A 249 4.12 9.17 7.13
C ILE A 249 2.71 9.63 7.49
N HIS A 250 1.97 8.89 8.33
CA HIS A 250 0.61 9.24 8.74
C HIS A 250 0.53 10.52 9.58
N SER A 251 1.62 10.93 10.18
CA SER A 251 1.71 12.18 10.93
C SER A 251 2.23 13.36 10.11
N GLY A 252 2.15 13.28 8.77
CA GLY A 252 2.59 14.36 7.88
C GLY A 252 4.06 14.74 8.07
N GLY A 253 4.93 13.79 8.45
CA GLY A 253 6.35 14.01 8.72
C GLY A 253 6.65 14.64 10.09
N THR A 254 5.65 15.00 10.90
CA THR A 254 5.85 15.76 12.14
C THR A 254 6.26 14.91 13.34
N SER A 255 5.98 13.59 13.32
CA SER A 255 6.25 12.67 14.42
C SER A 255 6.42 11.24 13.91
N ASP A 256 7.29 10.47 14.53
CA ASP A 256 7.46 9.02 14.28
C ASP A 256 7.01 8.15 15.48
N THR A 257 6.39 8.80 16.47
CA THR A 257 5.92 8.15 17.70
C THR A 257 4.48 8.48 18.05
N ARG A 258 3.88 9.47 17.39
CA ARG A 258 2.52 9.90 17.63
C ARG A 258 1.79 10.05 16.30
N TRP A 259 0.65 9.38 16.20
CA TRP A 259 -0.27 9.47 15.07
C TRP A 259 -1.05 10.78 15.05
N HIS A 260 -1.24 11.39 13.88
CA HIS A 260 -1.91 12.67 13.69
C HIS A 260 -2.90 12.60 12.52
N ASP A 261 -4.16 12.22 12.80
CA ASP A 261 -5.20 12.08 11.77
C ASP A 261 -5.64 13.40 11.13
N GLU A 262 -5.38 14.52 11.83
CA GLU A 262 -5.73 15.87 11.35
C GLU A 262 -4.86 16.39 10.20
N LEU A 263 -3.75 15.73 9.91
CA LEU A 263 -2.79 16.13 8.87
C LEU A 263 -3.00 15.33 7.58
N HIS A 264 -4.22 15.38 7.04
CA HIS A 264 -4.63 14.51 5.93
C HIS A 264 -3.87 14.80 4.63
N THR A 265 -3.82 16.07 4.19
CA THR A 265 -3.06 16.46 2.99
C THR A 265 -1.58 16.15 3.14
N GLU A 266 -1.01 16.45 4.30
CA GLU A 266 0.38 16.16 4.62
C GLU A 266 0.69 14.66 4.59
N PHE A 267 -0.26 13.83 5.02
CA PHE A 267 -0.16 12.38 4.92
C PHE A 267 -0.08 11.90 3.47
N LEU A 268 -0.95 12.41 2.58
CA LEU A 268 -0.95 12.09 1.15
C LEU A 268 0.37 12.48 0.49
N GLU A 269 0.89 13.68 0.82
CA GLU A 269 2.18 14.16 0.34
C GLU A 269 3.35 13.30 0.87
N CYS A 270 3.32 12.92 2.16
CA CYS A 270 4.34 12.04 2.74
C CYS A 270 4.36 10.65 2.10
N MET A 271 3.23 10.10 1.66
CA MET A 271 3.23 8.84 0.91
C MET A 271 4.00 8.97 -0.40
N ALA A 272 3.78 10.05 -1.16
CA ALA A 272 4.51 10.30 -2.39
C ALA A 272 6.01 10.50 -2.15
N GLU A 273 6.37 11.25 -1.09
CA GLU A 273 7.77 11.51 -0.72
C GLU A 273 8.49 10.25 -0.24
N ALA A 274 7.84 9.41 0.58
CA ALA A 274 8.41 8.14 1.02
C ALA A 274 8.64 7.19 -0.16
N ASN A 275 7.66 7.08 -1.10
CA ASN A 275 7.85 6.32 -2.32
C ASN A 275 9.02 6.87 -3.16
N LYS A 276 9.16 8.21 -3.24
CA LYS A 276 10.29 8.82 -3.94
C LYS A 276 11.63 8.43 -3.30
N GLY A 277 11.71 8.40 -1.97
CA GLY A 277 12.90 7.90 -1.27
C GLY A 277 13.25 6.48 -1.67
N VAL A 278 12.26 5.58 -1.69
CA VAL A 278 12.42 4.18 -2.12
C VAL A 278 12.84 4.09 -3.59
N ALA A 279 12.15 4.79 -4.49
CA ALA A 279 12.44 4.78 -5.92
C ALA A 279 13.84 5.34 -6.24
N ASP A 280 14.22 6.47 -5.63
CA ASP A 280 15.55 7.06 -5.79
C ASP A 280 16.67 6.14 -5.26
N TYR A 281 16.41 5.41 -4.14
CA TYR A 281 17.37 4.49 -3.54
C TYR A 281 17.60 3.24 -4.41
N LEU A 282 16.53 2.67 -4.95
CA LEU A 282 16.59 1.44 -5.75
C LEU A 282 16.94 1.71 -7.22
N GLY A 283 16.58 2.87 -7.78
CA GLY A 283 16.80 3.20 -9.18
C GLY A 283 16.06 2.25 -10.13
N ASP A 284 16.79 1.56 -11.00
CA ASP A 284 16.26 0.60 -11.98
C ASP A 284 15.98 -0.81 -11.39
N ARG A 285 16.17 -0.97 -10.09
CA ARG A 285 16.01 -2.24 -9.36
C ARG A 285 14.63 -2.43 -8.76
N ILE A 286 13.63 -1.64 -9.18
CA ILE A 286 12.26 -1.70 -8.70
C ILE A 286 11.27 -1.64 -9.85
N ILE A 287 10.22 -2.45 -9.77
CA ILE A 287 9.06 -2.41 -10.67
C ILE A 287 7.76 -2.43 -9.87
N TYR A 288 6.68 -1.99 -10.50
CA TYR A 288 5.37 -1.87 -9.89
C TYR A 288 4.34 -2.66 -10.68
N ILE A 289 3.59 -3.51 -9.98
CA ILE A 289 2.49 -4.30 -10.55
C ILE A 289 1.26 -4.09 -9.65
N ASN A 290 0.14 -3.67 -10.23
CA ASN A 290 -1.14 -3.56 -9.55
C ASN A 290 -2.12 -4.58 -10.12
N VAL A 291 -2.78 -5.33 -9.25
CA VAL A 291 -3.84 -6.28 -9.60
C VAL A 291 -5.19 -5.68 -9.18
N LEU A 292 -6.06 -5.49 -10.16
CA LEU A 292 -7.39 -4.89 -10.00
C LEU A 292 -8.45 -6.00 -10.00
N ASN A 293 -8.46 -6.81 -8.95
CA ASN A 293 -9.45 -7.87 -8.71
C ASN A 293 -10.05 -7.73 -7.33
N ARG A 294 -11.26 -8.25 -7.14
CA ARG A 294 -11.96 -8.23 -5.85
C ARG A 294 -11.91 -6.82 -5.22
N ILE A 295 -12.17 -5.81 -6.04
CA ILE A 295 -12.01 -4.41 -5.67
C ILE A 295 -13.12 -4.01 -4.70
N SER A 296 -12.73 -3.67 -3.47
CA SER A 296 -13.58 -3.14 -2.40
C SER A 296 -13.21 -1.69 -2.10
N ILE A 297 -14.13 -0.95 -1.50
CA ILE A 297 -13.85 0.40 -0.97
C ILE A 297 -12.89 0.38 0.23
N ASP A 298 -12.69 -0.78 0.84
CA ASP A 298 -11.82 -0.95 1.99
C ASP A 298 -10.51 -1.67 1.63
N CYS A 299 -9.52 -1.49 2.49
CA CYS A 299 -8.17 -1.98 2.28
C CYS A 299 -7.98 -3.36 2.91
N ASP A 300 -6.97 -4.12 2.42
CA ASP A 300 -6.51 -5.36 3.06
C ASP A 300 -6.02 -5.18 4.51
N CYS A 301 -5.92 -3.95 5.00
CA CYS A 301 -5.66 -3.64 6.40
C CYS A 301 -6.91 -3.69 7.28
N ASP A 302 -8.09 -3.90 6.71
CA ASP A 302 -9.34 -4.17 7.41
C ASP A 302 -9.62 -5.67 7.42
N GLY A 303 -9.82 -6.24 8.61
CA GLY A 303 -10.18 -7.65 8.76
C GLY A 303 -11.65 -7.95 8.46
N HIS A 304 -12.47 -6.94 8.19
CA HIS A 304 -13.89 -7.04 7.85
C HIS A 304 -14.26 -6.02 6.76
N PRO A 305 -13.56 -6.03 5.61
CA PRO A 305 -13.81 -5.07 4.55
C PRO A 305 -15.21 -5.25 3.97
N ALA A 306 -15.71 -4.19 3.34
CA ALA A 306 -16.90 -4.30 2.50
C ALA A 306 -16.68 -5.35 1.40
N GLU A 307 -17.77 -6.03 1.02
CA GLU A 307 -17.70 -6.94 -0.12
C GLU A 307 -17.27 -6.19 -1.38
N PRO A 308 -16.44 -6.82 -2.25
CA PRO A 308 -16.11 -6.26 -3.54
C PRO A 308 -17.39 -5.98 -4.37
N ASP A 309 -17.55 -4.75 -4.83
CA ASP A 309 -18.72 -4.30 -5.57
C ASP A 309 -18.39 -3.87 -7.02
N ILE A 310 -17.11 -3.90 -7.38
CA ILE A 310 -16.61 -3.63 -8.74
C ILE A 310 -16.15 -4.96 -9.35
N HIS A 311 -16.50 -5.22 -10.61
CA HIS A 311 -16.00 -6.40 -11.33
C HIS A 311 -14.46 -6.35 -11.46
N ASP A 312 -13.87 -7.53 -11.60
CA ASP A 312 -12.43 -7.65 -11.83
C ASP A 312 -12.05 -6.98 -13.16
N ILE A 313 -10.98 -6.17 -13.16
CA ILE A 313 -10.61 -5.33 -14.31
C ILE A 313 -9.39 -5.89 -15.03
N GLY A 314 -8.31 -6.20 -14.30
CA GLY A 314 -7.08 -6.67 -14.92
C GLY A 314 -5.84 -6.47 -14.07
N ILE A 315 -4.68 -6.52 -14.73
CA ILE A 315 -3.37 -6.33 -14.11
C ILE A 315 -2.60 -5.29 -14.92
N VAL A 316 -1.96 -4.35 -14.24
CA VAL A 316 -1.07 -3.36 -14.85
C VAL A 316 0.36 -3.52 -14.32
N ALA A 317 1.37 -3.22 -15.15
CA ALA A 317 2.76 -3.16 -14.75
C ALA A 317 3.48 -1.96 -15.38
N SER A 318 4.35 -1.30 -14.60
CA SER A 318 5.18 -0.18 -15.06
C SER A 318 6.46 -0.07 -14.24
N PHE A 319 7.45 0.64 -14.78
CA PHE A 319 8.59 1.15 -14.01
C PHE A 319 8.27 2.44 -13.25
N ASP A 320 7.19 3.10 -13.59
CA ASP A 320 6.76 4.37 -13.02
C ASP A 320 5.55 4.14 -12.11
N PRO A 321 5.66 4.36 -10.78
CA PRO A 321 4.58 4.11 -9.83
C PRO A 321 3.40 5.07 -10.02
N VAL A 322 3.66 6.30 -10.47
CA VAL A 322 2.61 7.31 -10.73
C VAL A 322 1.79 6.90 -11.95
N ALA A 323 2.47 6.47 -13.02
CA ALA A 323 1.80 5.96 -14.22
C ALA A 323 1.00 4.68 -13.93
N ALA A 324 1.56 3.76 -13.12
CA ALA A 324 0.87 2.53 -12.74
C ALA A 324 -0.43 2.83 -11.96
N ASP A 325 -0.37 3.70 -10.96
CA ASP A 325 -1.55 4.04 -10.16
C ASP A 325 -2.54 4.91 -10.95
N GLN A 326 -2.06 5.85 -11.80
CA GLN A 326 -2.94 6.64 -12.67
C GLN A 326 -3.70 5.75 -13.65
N ALA A 327 -3.04 4.76 -14.24
CA ALA A 327 -3.70 3.80 -15.14
C ALA A 327 -4.80 3.00 -14.40
N CYS A 328 -4.56 2.59 -13.16
CA CYS A 328 -5.58 1.93 -12.35
C CYS A 328 -6.78 2.86 -12.07
N ILE A 329 -6.53 4.12 -11.74
CA ILE A 329 -7.58 5.14 -11.55
C ILE A 329 -8.40 5.28 -12.83
N ASP A 330 -7.77 5.44 -13.98
CA ASP A 330 -8.46 5.61 -15.26
C ASP A 330 -9.32 4.38 -15.60
N LEU A 331 -8.79 3.17 -15.39
CA LEU A 331 -9.53 1.91 -15.57
C LEU A 331 -10.74 1.79 -14.63
N VAL A 332 -10.61 2.22 -13.37
CA VAL A 332 -11.72 2.27 -12.41
C VAL A 332 -12.77 3.31 -12.83
N TRP A 333 -12.33 4.47 -13.35
CA TRP A 333 -13.26 5.50 -13.84
C TRP A 333 -14.08 5.05 -15.05
N ASP A 334 -13.50 4.19 -15.89
CA ASP A 334 -14.18 3.59 -17.05
C ASP A 334 -15.01 2.35 -16.69
N ALA A 335 -14.82 1.77 -15.49
CA ALA A 335 -15.51 0.56 -15.06
C ALA A 335 -16.95 0.85 -14.64
N GLU A 336 -17.89 0.01 -15.10
CA GLU A 336 -19.29 0.05 -14.68
C GLU A 336 -19.41 -0.41 -13.21
N GLY A 337 -20.19 0.32 -12.41
CA GLY A 337 -20.41 0.01 -10.98
C GLY A 337 -19.30 0.47 -10.05
N SER A 338 -18.41 1.36 -10.51
CA SER A 338 -17.26 1.85 -9.74
C SER A 338 -17.55 3.07 -8.85
N GLU A 339 -18.81 3.49 -8.74
CA GLU A 339 -19.20 4.73 -8.04
C GLU A 339 -18.75 4.75 -6.59
N SER A 340 -18.85 3.64 -5.88
CA SER A 340 -18.44 3.53 -4.46
C SER A 340 -16.96 3.89 -4.24
N LEU A 341 -16.08 3.33 -5.08
CA LEU A 341 -14.64 3.61 -5.00
C LEU A 341 -14.30 5.02 -5.49
N ARG A 342 -14.95 5.47 -6.57
CA ARG A 342 -14.76 6.85 -7.06
C ARG A 342 -15.17 7.89 -6.03
N ASP A 343 -16.30 7.67 -5.35
CA ASP A 343 -16.75 8.54 -4.27
C ASP A 343 -15.75 8.54 -3.11
N ARG A 344 -15.25 7.36 -2.69
CA ARG A 344 -14.22 7.23 -1.66
C ARG A 344 -12.94 7.99 -2.03
N ILE A 345 -12.47 7.88 -3.27
CA ILE A 345 -11.28 8.58 -3.75
C ILE A 345 -11.50 10.08 -3.75
N ASN A 346 -12.67 10.55 -4.21
CA ASN A 346 -13.00 11.98 -4.24
C ASN A 346 -13.19 12.56 -2.83
N GLU A 347 -13.89 11.86 -1.94
CA GLU A 347 -14.13 12.32 -0.56
C GLU A 347 -12.84 12.48 0.23
N LEU A 348 -11.85 11.65 -0.05
CA LEU A 348 -10.56 11.65 0.65
C LEU A 348 -9.43 12.32 -0.16
N ASP A 349 -9.77 13.06 -1.22
CA ASP A 349 -8.79 13.75 -2.06
C ASP A 349 -7.64 12.83 -2.53
N GLY A 350 -7.97 11.55 -2.80
CA GLY A 350 -6.96 10.50 -3.07
C GLY A 350 -6.09 10.80 -4.28
N LEU A 351 -6.58 11.58 -5.26
CA LEU A 351 -5.82 11.97 -6.45
C LEU A 351 -4.69 12.95 -6.12
N HIS A 352 -4.77 13.68 -5.00
CA HIS A 352 -3.71 14.58 -4.55
C HIS A 352 -2.36 13.87 -4.42
N THR A 353 -2.36 12.59 -4.00
CA THR A 353 -1.11 11.79 -3.94
C THR A 353 -0.42 11.70 -5.30
N LEU A 354 -1.18 11.47 -6.40
CA LEU A 354 -0.63 11.41 -7.76
C LEU A 354 -0.18 12.77 -8.28
N GLU A 355 -0.96 13.81 -8.02
CA GLU A 355 -0.64 15.19 -8.41
C GLU A 355 0.64 15.66 -7.75
N TYR A 356 0.77 15.42 -6.46
CA TYR A 356 1.96 15.77 -5.71
C TYR A 356 3.17 14.91 -6.10
N ALA A 357 2.96 13.61 -6.33
CA ALA A 357 4.01 12.68 -6.79
C ALA A 357 4.61 13.13 -8.13
N GLU A 358 3.78 13.55 -9.09
CA GLU A 358 4.23 14.12 -10.35
C GLU A 358 4.96 15.45 -10.14
N GLN A 359 4.43 16.33 -9.28
CA GLN A 359 5.04 17.63 -8.97
C GLN A 359 6.45 17.49 -8.38
N ILE A 360 6.69 16.50 -7.52
CA ILE A 360 8.03 16.25 -6.94
C ILE A 360 8.95 15.43 -7.84
N GLY A 361 8.47 15.04 -9.04
CA GLY A 361 9.24 14.30 -10.04
C GLY A 361 9.46 12.83 -9.69
N LEU A 362 8.50 12.19 -9.00
CA LEU A 362 8.51 10.75 -8.77
C LEU A 362 8.19 9.97 -10.06
N GLY A 363 7.26 10.47 -10.86
CA GLY A 363 6.83 9.85 -12.11
C GLY A 363 5.91 10.75 -12.89
N SER A 364 5.10 10.21 -13.81
CA SER A 364 4.18 10.96 -14.65
C SER A 364 2.78 10.36 -14.68
N ARG A 365 1.78 11.24 -14.60
CA ARG A 365 0.37 10.89 -14.80
C ARG A 365 0.02 10.73 -16.28
N ILE A 366 0.88 11.21 -17.18
CA ILE A 366 0.74 11.02 -18.63
C ILE A 366 1.54 9.79 -19.03
N TYR A 367 0.87 8.76 -19.52
CA TYR A 367 1.46 7.47 -19.82
C TYR A 367 0.95 6.89 -21.15
N GLN A 368 1.61 5.85 -21.65
CA GLN A 368 1.17 5.05 -22.79
C GLN A 368 0.66 3.70 -22.29
N LEU A 369 -0.63 3.39 -22.49
CA LEU A 369 -1.20 2.08 -22.16
C LEU A 369 -0.95 1.09 -23.31
N VAL A 370 -0.37 -0.05 -22.99
CA VAL A 370 -0.09 -1.15 -23.94
C VAL A 370 -0.82 -2.40 -23.47
N ASN A 371 -1.88 -2.77 -24.19
CA ASN A 371 -2.56 -4.04 -23.96
C ASN A 371 -1.71 -5.20 -24.45
N ILE A 372 -1.45 -6.14 -23.56
CA ILE A 372 -0.85 -7.43 -23.89
C ILE A 372 -1.93 -8.50 -24.00
N LYS A 373 -1.65 -9.54 -24.81
CA LYS A 373 -2.63 -10.62 -25.07
C LYS A 373 -2.15 -11.90 -24.43
#